data_1bfa34156dae0514a52c20d5fa68ab51
#
_entry.id   1bfa34156dae0514a52c20d5fa68ab51
#
_cell.length_a   1.000
_cell.length_b   1.000
_cell.length_c   1.000
_cell.angle_alpha   90.00
_cell.angle_beta   90.00
_cell.angle_gamma   90.00
#
_symmetry.space_group_name_H-M   'P 1'
#
loop_
_entity.id
_entity.type
_entity.pdbx_description
1 polymer ?
#
loop_
_entity_poly.entity_id
_entity_poly.type
_entity_poly.pdbx_seq_one_letter_code
_entity_poly.pdbx_strand_id
1 'polypeptide(L)'
;MKKNLLLSVLFCVLIALGIVSSVSAADLLDQIKERGYMTVAQEGTYAPWSYHDEEDVLTGFDVDVAREIAKRLGVEAQFIEGPWDGLLAGVEVGRYDVLINSVGVTEERKLKYDFSDPYAFNRPVIIVRGEYDEIHSFDDLKGKRTANTITSTFAEVAEQYGAKVTGVDDLNQTIELVISGRFDATLNTEVTFMDYMKAHPDANLKIAAYGPDATWIAIPVRKGEESASFLDAINEAIADMAEKGILSELSIKYFGSDITKLD
;
A
#
# COMPACT_ATOMS: atom_id res chain seq x y z
N MET A 1 47.44 -39.07 38.54
CA MET A 1 46.89 -39.09 37.16
C MET A 1 45.38 -38.78 37.08
N LYS A 2 44.50 -39.15 38.02
CA LYS A 2 43.05 -38.90 37.91
C LYS A 2 42.60 -37.44 38.16
N LYS A 3 43.38 -36.61 38.89
CA LYS A 3 43.05 -35.20 39.16
C LYS A 3 43.23 -34.26 37.96
N ASN A 4 44.23 -34.56 37.10
CA ASN A 4 44.56 -33.73 35.94
C ASN A 4 43.56 -33.96 34.76
N LEU A 5 42.96 -35.14 34.70
CA LEU A 5 41.95 -35.48 33.68
C LEU A 5 40.61 -34.76 33.91
N LEU A 6 40.22 -34.59 35.19
CA LEU A 6 38.97 -33.85 35.54
C LEU A 6 39.11 -32.35 35.28
N LEU A 7 40.30 -31.75 35.46
CA LEU A 7 40.51 -30.32 35.18
C LEU A 7 40.51 -30.03 33.67
N SER A 8 41.02 -30.93 32.83
CA SER A 8 41.03 -30.78 31.38
C SER A 8 39.64 -30.91 30.77
N VAL A 9 38.78 -31.80 31.32
CA VAL A 9 37.38 -31.95 30.87
C VAL A 9 36.54 -30.74 31.27
N LEU A 10 36.76 -30.15 32.46
CA LEU A 10 36.05 -28.96 32.93
C LEU A 10 36.43 -27.70 32.10
N PHE A 11 37.70 -27.62 31.65
CA PHE A 11 38.14 -26.49 30.82
C PHE A 11 37.61 -26.57 29.37
N CYS A 12 37.47 -27.78 28.81
CA CYS A 12 36.86 -27.97 27.50
C CYS A 12 35.34 -27.71 27.49
N VAL A 13 34.61 -27.97 28.59
CA VAL A 13 33.18 -27.69 28.71
C VAL A 13 32.89 -26.17 28.85
N LEU A 14 33.80 -25.41 29.50
CA LEU A 14 33.70 -23.95 29.65
C LEU A 14 33.96 -23.17 28.35
N ILE A 15 34.72 -23.74 27.39
CA ILE A 15 34.97 -23.13 26.08
C ILE A 15 33.80 -23.39 25.12
N ALA A 16 33.00 -24.44 25.33
CA ALA A 16 31.86 -24.79 24.49
C ALA A 16 30.58 -23.95 24.80
N LEU A 17 30.55 -23.18 25.92
CA LEU A 17 29.42 -22.33 26.31
C LEU A 17 29.55 -20.86 25.89
N GLY A 18 30.56 -20.50 25.10
CA GLY A 18 30.92 -19.10 24.82
C GLY A 18 30.60 -18.53 23.46
N ILE A 19 29.88 -19.24 22.57
CA ILE A 19 29.47 -18.66 21.28
C ILE A 19 28.01 -19.02 21.01
N VAL A 20 27.12 -18.43 21.80
CA VAL A 20 25.80 -18.10 21.28
C VAL A 20 26.00 -16.81 20.49
N SER A 21 26.48 -16.94 19.26
CA SER A 21 26.32 -15.88 18.28
C SER A 21 24.79 -15.65 18.19
N SER A 22 24.33 -14.54 18.73
CA SER A 22 22.99 -14.04 18.37
C SER A 22 23.04 -13.91 16.85
N VAL A 23 22.41 -14.85 16.14
CA VAL A 23 22.09 -14.65 14.72
C VAL A 23 21.07 -13.54 14.76
N SER A 24 21.54 -12.28 14.71
CA SER A 24 20.69 -11.17 14.36
C SER A 24 20.09 -11.50 13.00
N ALA A 25 18.78 -11.40 12.87
CA ALA A 25 18.17 -11.45 11.55
C ALA A 25 18.93 -10.46 10.66
N ALA A 26 19.33 -10.91 9.47
CA ALA A 26 20.09 -10.03 8.58
C ALA A 26 19.21 -8.81 8.23
N ASP A 27 19.80 -7.63 8.33
CA ASP A 27 19.15 -6.36 8.02
C ASP A 27 18.57 -6.36 6.60
N LEU A 28 17.31 -5.95 6.44
CA LEU A 28 16.61 -6.04 5.17
C LEU A 28 17.22 -5.12 4.11
N LEU A 29 17.68 -3.92 4.50
CA LEU A 29 18.34 -2.99 3.58
C LEU A 29 19.64 -3.56 3.05
N ASP A 30 20.43 -4.21 3.92
CA ASP A 30 21.67 -4.86 3.50
C ASP A 30 21.40 -5.99 2.52
N GLN A 31 20.39 -6.83 2.77
CA GLN A 31 19.97 -7.89 1.86
C GLN A 31 19.53 -7.33 0.49
N ILE A 32 18.76 -6.24 0.47
CA ILE A 32 18.31 -5.54 -0.75
C ILE A 32 19.53 -5.02 -1.52
N LYS A 33 20.47 -4.36 -0.86
CA LYS A 33 21.69 -3.82 -1.47
C LYS A 33 22.62 -4.91 -2.00
N GLU A 34 22.79 -6.01 -1.25
CA GLU A 34 23.64 -7.12 -1.66
C GLU A 34 23.10 -7.81 -2.92
N ARG A 35 21.79 -8.03 -3.02
CA ARG A 35 21.19 -8.66 -4.19
C ARG A 35 20.96 -7.69 -5.37
N GLY A 36 21.02 -6.35 -5.13
CA GLY A 36 20.96 -5.32 -6.15
C GLY A 36 19.54 -4.95 -6.62
N TYR A 37 18.50 -5.46 -5.99
CA TYR A 37 17.11 -5.12 -6.32
C TYR A 37 16.19 -5.13 -5.11
N MET A 38 15.09 -4.37 -5.19
CA MET A 38 13.98 -4.32 -4.24
C MET A 38 12.74 -4.92 -4.89
N THR A 39 12.08 -5.87 -4.22
CA THR A 39 10.82 -6.43 -4.69
C THR A 39 9.64 -5.59 -4.20
N VAL A 40 8.87 -5.07 -5.15
CA VAL A 40 7.74 -4.16 -4.91
C VAL A 40 6.45 -4.84 -5.32
N ALA A 41 5.54 -5.04 -4.37
CA ALA A 41 4.20 -5.57 -4.65
C ALA A 41 3.28 -4.45 -5.16
N GLN A 42 2.45 -4.76 -6.17
CA GLN A 42 1.46 -3.85 -6.74
C GLN A 42 0.28 -4.63 -7.35
N GLU A 43 -0.86 -3.97 -7.57
CA GLU A 43 -2.00 -4.61 -8.25
C GLU A 43 -1.81 -4.69 -9.77
N GLY A 44 -1.29 -3.66 -10.41
CA GLY A 44 -1.21 -3.56 -11.87
C GLY A 44 -2.56 -3.31 -12.57
N THR A 45 -3.65 -3.19 -11.80
CA THR A 45 -5.04 -2.99 -12.31
C THR A 45 -5.73 -1.80 -11.65
N TYR A 46 -4.98 -0.92 -10.99
CA TYR A 46 -5.51 0.19 -10.19
C TYR A 46 -5.01 1.55 -10.74
N ALA A 47 -5.52 1.95 -11.91
CA ALA A 47 -5.21 3.27 -12.49
C ALA A 47 -5.75 4.41 -11.60
N PRO A 48 -5.02 5.54 -11.52
CA PRO A 48 -3.71 5.84 -12.12
C PRO A 48 -2.53 5.56 -11.18
N TRP A 49 -2.72 4.74 -10.11
CA TRP A 49 -1.70 4.38 -9.12
C TRP A 49 -0.72 3.33 -9.64
N SER A 50 -1.26 2.22 -10.16
CA SER A 50 -0.52 1.07 -10.67
C SER A 50 -1.35 0.35 -11.72
N TYR A 51 -0.96 0.44 -13.00
CA TYR A 51 -1.71 -0.12 -14.12
C TYR A 51 -0.82 -0.36 -15.33
N HIS A 52 -1.32 -1.10 -16.31
CA HIS A 52 -0.66 -1.28 -17.61
C HIS A 52 -1.17 -0.24 -18.61
N ASP A 53 -0.25 0.41 -19.31
CA ASP A 53 -0.58 1.33 -20.39
C ASP A 53 -0.99 0.59 -21.69
N GLU A 54 -1.23 1.35 -22.78
CA GLU A 54 -1.64 0.77 -24.07
C GLU A 54 -0.58 -0.15 -24.71
N GLU A 55 0.70 -0.05 -24.26
CA GLU A 55 1.82 -0.88 -24.71
C GLU A 55 2.08 -2.06 -23.76
N ASP A 56 1.16 -2.32 -22.81
CA ASP A 56 1.26 -3.35 -21.78
C ASP A 56 2.47 -3.15 -20.83
N VAL A 57 2.86 -1.90 -20.60
CA VAL A 57 3.94 -1.54 -19.68
C VAL A 57 3.37 -1.10 -18.34
N LEU A 58 3.83 -1.73 -17.25
CA LEU A 58 3.44 -1.35 -15.89
C LEU A 58 3.88 0.09 -15.60
N THR A 59 2.93 0.96 -15.30
CA THR A 59 3.08 2.39 -15.05
C THR A 59 2.13 2.87 -13.95
N GLY A 60 2.23 4.13 -13.55
CA GLY A 60 1.39 4.74 -12.55
C GLY A 60 2.19 5.52 -11.51
N PHE A 61 1.48 6.28 -10.69
CA PHE A 61 2.11 7.11 -9.66
C PHE A 61 2.96 6.27 -8.70
N ASP A 62 2.42 5.20 -8.16
CA ASP A 62 3.11 4.32 -7.21
C ASP A 62 4.26 3.55 -7.85
N VAL A 63 4.13 3.21 -9.13
CA VAL A 63 5.20 2.57 -9.90
C VAL A 63 6.40 3.51 -10.04
N ASP A 64 6.16 4.78 -10.38
CA ASP A 64 7.23 5.77 -10.51
C ASP A 64 7.80 6.18 -9.15
N VAL A 65 6.99 6.26 -8.09
CA VAL A 65 7.48 6.45 -6.71
C VAL A 65 8.41 5.29 -6.31
N ALA A 66 8.03 4.04 -6.59
CA ALA A 66 8.87 2.87 -6.31
C ALA A 66 10.20 2.91 -7.07
N ARG A 67 10.18 3.28 -8.36
CA ARG A 67 11.39 3.44 -9.17
C ARG A 67 12.33 4.52 -8.62
N GLU A 68 11.77 5.66 -8.21
CA GLU A 68 12.55 6.77 -7.64
C GLU A 68 13.14 6.42 -6.26
N ILE A 69 12.42 5.65 -5.42
CA ILE A 69 12.95 5.11 -4.16
C ILE A 69 14.11 4.14 -4.46
N ALA A 70 13.90 3.13 -5.30
CA ALA A 70 14.93 2.14 -5.65
C ALA A 70 16.21 2.81 -6.20
N LYS A 71 16.06 3.81 -7.06
CA LYS A 71 17.17 4.62 -7.59
C LYS A 71 17.98 5.30 -6.49
N ARG A 72 17.34 5.82 -5.43
CA ARG A 72 18.02 6.45 -4.30
C ARG A 72 18.71 5.45 -3.41
N LEU A 73 18.16 4.25 -3.29
CA LEU A 73 18.80 3.14 -2.61
C LEU A 73 19.98 2.53 -3.42
N GLY A 74 20.10 2.88 -4.71
CA GLY A 74 21.13 2.34 -5.62
C GLY A 74 20.84 0.92 -6.10
N VAL A 75 19.56 0.54 -6.19
CA VAL A 75 19.09 -0.80 -6.59
C VAL A 75 18.01 -0.71 -7.68
N GLU A 76 17.63 -1.84 -8.27
CA GLU A 76 16.51 -1.93 -9.20
C GLU A 76 15.18 -2.19 -8.48
N ALA A 77 14.06 -1.65 -8.99
CA ALA A 77 12.72 -2.02 -8.56
C ALA A 77 12.23 -3.21 -9.40
N GLN A 78 11.95 -4.34 -8.76
CA GLN A 78 11.33 -5.51 -9.40
C GLN A 78 9.88 -5.62 -8.93
N PHE A 79 8.95 -5.47 -9.85
CA PHE A 79 7.52 -5.46 -9.56
C PHE A 79 6.94 -6.87 -9.56
N ILE A 80 6.08 -7.13 -8.57
CA ILE A 80 5.34 -8.39 -8.43
C ILE A 80 3.87 -8.02 -8.30
N GLU A 81 3.08 -8.42 -9.29
CA GLU A 81 1.68 -8.10 -9.38
C GLU A 81 0.79 -9.18 -8.75
N GLY A 82 -0.34 -8.75 -8.21
CA GLY A 82 -1.32 -9.65 -7.61
C GLY A 82 -2.56 -8.93 -7.08
N PRO A 83 -3.60 -9.69 -6.72
CA PRO A 83 -4.82 -9.10 -6.18
C PRO A 83 -4.56 -8.46 -4.81
N TRP A 84 -5.21 -7.31 -4.56
CA TRP A 84 -5.06 -6.50 -3.35
C TRP A 84 -5.08 -7.32 -2.06
N ASP A 85 -6.07 -8.19 -1.88
CA ASP A 85 -6.29 -8.93 -0.64
C ASP A 85 -5.10 -9.83 -0.22
N GLY A 86 -4.20 -10.15 -1.16
CA GLY A 86 -2.98 -10.92 -0.90
C GLY A 86 -1.72 -10.10 -0.67
N LEU A 87 -1.70 -8.83 -1.10
CA LEU A 87 -0.47 -8.04 -1.16
C LEU A 87 0.04 -7.65 0.24
N LEU A 88 -0.82 -7.11 1.10
CA LEU A 88 -0.44 -6.74 2.47
C LEU A 88 0.08 -7.95 3.27
N ALA A 89 -0.64 -9.08 3.22
CA ALA A 89 -0.22 -10.30 3.90
C ALA A 89 1.13 -10.82 3.36
N GLY A 90 1.41 -10.61 2.08
CA GLY A 90 2.69 -10.96 1.47
C GLY A 90 3.87 -10.19 2.03
N VAL A 91 3.69 -8.90 2.38
CA VAL A 91 4.72 -8.09 3.07
C VAL A 91 4.98 -8.65 4.47
N GLU A 92 3.93 -8.97 5.24
CA GLU A 92 4.03 -9.49 6.60
C GLU A 92 4.89 -10.76 6.67
N VAL A 93 4.73 -11.66 5.70
CA VAL A 93 5.48 -12.92 5.65
C VAL A 93 6.79 -12.83 4.84
N GLY A 94 7.18 -11.63 4.39
CA GLY A 94 8.42 -11.43 3.64
C GLY A 94 8.41 -12.00 2.21
N ARG A 95 7.24 -12.14 1.59
CA ARG A 95 7.11 -12.53 0.18
C ARG A 95 7.60 -11.43 -0.76
N TYR A 96 7.45 -10.18 -0.33
CA TYR A 96 7.96 -8.97 -0.96
C TYR A 96 8.69 -8.15 0.09
N ASP A 97 9.56 -7.24 -0.34
CA ASP A 97 10.19 -6.31 0.57
C ASP A 97 9.24 -5.21 1.00
N VAL A 98 8.39 -4.76 0.07
CA VAL A 98 7.54 -3.59 0.26
C VAL A 98 6.28 -3.68 -0.60
N LEU A 99 5.22 -3.02 -0.17
CA LEU A 99 4.01 -2.76 -0.96
C LEU A 99 3.89 -1.24 -1.18
N ILE A 100 3.86 -0.81 -2.43
CA ILE A 100 3.62 0.59 -2.81
C ILE A 100 2.40 0.60 -3.74
N ASN A 101 1.19 0.75 -3.18
CA ASN A 101 -0.08 0.61 -3.89
C ASN A 101 -1.20 1.37 -3.17
N SER A 102 -1.06 2.69 -3.03
CA SER A 102 -2.04 3.56 -2.38
C SER A 102 -2.50 3.06 -1.00
N VAL A 103 -1.56 2.63 -0.17
CA VAL A 103 -1.90 2.00 1.11
C VAL A 103 -2.27 3.04 2.14
N GLY A 104 -3.56 3.10 2.50
CA GLY A 104 -4.05 3.94 3.59
C GLY A 104 -3.51 3.48 4.95
N VAL A 105 -3.06 4.43 5.76
CA VAL A 105 -2.63 4.19 7.13
C VAL A 105 -3.85 4.06 8.04
N THR A 106 -3.98 2.94 8.76
CA THR A 106 -5.00 2.73 9.79
C THR A 106 -4.38 2.23 11.09
N GLU A 107 -5.05 2.43 12.22
CA GLU A 107 -4.56 1.96 13.52
C GLU A 107 -4.46 0.42 13.55
N GLU A 108 -5.36 -0.28 12.88
CA GLU A 108 -5.29 -1.74 12.75
C GLU A 108 -4.03 -2.17 11.98
N ARG A 109 -3.74 -1.52 10.86
CA ARG A 109 -2.56 -1.83 10.03
C ARG A 109 -1.25 -1.52 10.76
N LYS A 110 -1.19 -0.47 11.59
CA LYS A 110 -0.02 -0.15 12.43
C LYS A 110 0.31 -1.23 13.46
N LEU A 111 -0.63 -2.09 13.82
CA LEU A 111 -0.35 -3.22 14.69
C LEU A 111 0.51 -4.29 14.00
N LYS A 112 0.44 -4.39 12.67
CA LYS A 112 1.07 -5.45 11.86
C LYS A 112 2.26 -4.95 11.03
N TYR A 113 2.25 -3.68 10.64
CA TYR A 113 3.25 -3.06 9.76
C TYR A 113 3.85 -1.83 10.40
N ASP A 114 5.09 -1.54 10.05
CA ASP A 114 5.68 -0.23 10.23
C ASP A 114 5.49 0.57 8.93
N PHE A 115 5.14 1.85 9.04
CA PHE A 115 4.82 2.71 7.90
C PHE A 115 5.86 3.79 7.71
N SER A 116 6.15 4.11 6.46
CA SER A 116 6.90 5.30 6.11
C SER A 116 6.18 6.59 6.50
N ASP A 117 6.87 7.71 6.37
CA ASP A 117 6.20 9.00 6.26
C ASP A 117 5.24 8.98 5.07
N PRO A 118 4.11 9.73 5.13
CA PRO A 118 3.15 9.75 4.04
C PRO A 118 3.76 10.44 2.81
N TYR A 119 3.51 9.86 1.63
CA TYR A 119 3.94 10.41 0.35
C TYR A 119 2.79 10.98 -0.48
N ALA A 120 1.53 10.71 -0.07
CA ALA A 120 0.33 11.24 -0.69
C ALA A 120 -0.84 11.27 0.31
N PHE A 121 -1.88 12.00 -0.05
CA PHE A 121 -3.12 12.13 0.72
C PHE A 121 -4.32 11.90 -0.19
N ASN A 122 -5.26 11.08 0.25
CA ASN A 122 -6.45 10.73 -0.50
C ASN A 122 -7.71 11.16 0.22
N ARG A 123 -8.70 11.64 -0.52
CA ARG A 123 -10.04 11.86 0.01
C ARG A 123 -10.97 10.74 -0.45
N PRO A 124 -11.57 9.95 0.46
CA PRO A 124 -12.54 8.95 0.09
C PRO A 124 -13.82 9.60 -0.41
N VAL A 125 -14.43 9.01 -1.44
CA VAL A 125 -15.72 9.43 -1.99
C VAL A 125 -16.65 8.24 -2.12
N ILE A 126 -17.97 8.51 -2.06
CA ILE A 126 -19.00 7.53 -2.38
C ILE A 126 -19.38 7.71 -3.84
N ILE A 127 -19.28 6.64 -4.62
CA ILE A 127 -19.58 6.59 -6.06
C ILE A 127 -20.90 5.84 -6.25
N VAL A 128 -21.84 6.46 -6.97
CA VAL A 128 -23.16 5.90 -7.28
C VAL A 128 -23.50 6.11 -8.75
N ARG A 129 -24.55 5.44 -9.24
CA ARG A 129 -25.12 5.75 -10.57
C ARG A 129 -25.62 7.21 -10.63
N GLY A 130 -25.57 7.80 -11.82
CA GLY A 130 -25.94 9.20 -12.01
C GLY A 130 -27.36 9.57 -11.56
N GLU A 131 -28.34 8.67 -11.81
CA GLU A 131 -29.73 8.85 -11.39
C GLU A 131 -30.04 8.44 -9.94
N TYR A 132 -29.07 7.79 -9.25
CA TYR A 132 -29.29 7.34 -7.88
C TYR A 132 -29.24 8.50 -6.89
N ASP A 133 -30.32 8.66 -6.11
CA ASP A 133 -30.52 9.85 -5.25
C ASP A 133 -30.92 9.46 -3.81
N GLU A 134 -30.39 8.35 -3.29
CA GLU A 134 -30.67 7.92 -1.93
C GLU A 134 -29.44 8.02 -1.00
N ILE A 135 -28.31 8.53 -1.49
CA ILE A 135 -27.07 8.74 -0.73
C ILE A 135 -26.57 10.15 -0.99
N HIS A 136 -26.45 10.96 0.07
CA HIS A 136 -25.94 12.33 0.08
C HIS A 136 -24.86 12.56 1.14
N SER A 137 -24.66 11.57 2.01
CA SER A 137 -23.67 11.58 3.09
C SER A 137 -23.17 10.17 3.36
N PHE A 138 -22.11 10.03 4.13
CA PHE A 138 -21.63 8.73 4.58
C PHE A 138 -22.63 8.03 5.51
N ASP A 139 -23.43 8.77 6.29
CA ASP A 139 -24.45 8.19 7.16
C ASP A 139 -25.57 7.48 6.37
N ASP A 140 -25.82 7.87 5.12
CA ASP A 140 -26.80 7.24 4.25
C ASP A 140 -26.38 5.86 3.74
N LEU A 141 -25.12 5.47 3.96
CA LEU A 141 -24.61 4.11 3.66
C LEU A 141 -25.27 3.04 4.52
N LYS A 142 -25.91 3.41 5.64
CA LYS A 142 -26.53 2.46 6.56
C LYS A 142 -27.53 1.55 5.86
N GLY A 143 -27.21 0.25 5.83
CA GLY A 143 -28.05 -0.78 5.20
C GLY A 143 -27.95 -0.85 3.67
N LYS A 144 -27.21 0.05 3.01
CA LYS A 144 -26.95 0.02 1.57
C LYS A 144 -25.98 -1.11 1.21
N ARG A 145 -26.07 -1.58 -0.02
CA ARG A 145 -25.17 -2.62 -0.57
C ARG A 145 -23.99 -1.93 -1.23
N THR A 146 -22.78 -2.21 -0.77
CA THR A 146 -21.55 -1.72 -1.39
C THR A 146 -20.66 -2.88 -1.83
N ALA A 147 -19.88 -2.67 -2.88
CA ALA A 147 -18.86 -3.61 -3.34
C ALA A 147 -17.50 -2.94 -3.26
N ASN A 148 -16.54 -3.62 -2.63
CA ASN A 148 -15.14 -3.16 -2.51
C ASN A 148 -14.21 -4.38 -2.36
N THR A 149 -12.92 -4.24 -2.60
CA THR A 149 -11.94 -5.25 -2.17
C THR A 149 -11.97 -5.35 -0.65
N ILE A 150 -12.09 -6.58 -0.12
CA ILE A 150 -12.57 -6.77 1.28
C ILE A 150 -11.59 -6.24 2.33
N THR A 151 -10.28 -6.29 2.07
CA THR A 151 -9.25 -5.78 3.00
C THR A 151 -8.91 -4.31 2.77
N SER A 152 -9.65 -3.60 1.88
CA SER A 152 -9.42 -2.18 1.62
C SER A 152 -9.95 -1.29 2.74
N THR A 153 -9.33 -0.12 2.91
CA THR A 153 -9.87 0.93 3.80
C THR A 153 -11.27 1.40 3.37
N PHE A 154 -11.62 1.24 2.10
CA PHE A 154 -12.94 1.60 1.58
C PHE A 154 -14.03 0.63 2.07
N ALA A 155 -13.73 -0.69 2.12
CA ALA A 155 -14.63 -1.67 2.74
C ALA A 155 -14.80 -1.38 4.23
N GLU A 156 -13.69 -1.15 4.95
CA GLU A 156 -13.71 -0.80 6.38
C GLU A 156 -14.56 0.45 6.65
N VAL A 157 -14.36 1.53 5.90
CA VAL A 157 -15.14 2.76 6.04
C VAL A 157 -16.61 2.51 5.74
N ALA A 158 -16.94 1.78 4.65
CA ALA A 158 -18.32 1.45 4.33
C ALA A 158 -19.01 0.67 5.47
N GLU A 159 -18.33 -0.31 6.07
CA GLU A 159 -18.83 -1.09 7.21
C GLU A 159 -19.01 -0.23 8.46
N GLN A 160 -18.10 0.69 8.76
CA GLN A 160 -18.21 1.63 9.89
C GLN A 160 -19.48 2.48 9.79
N TYR A 161 -19.88 2.85 8.58
CA TYR A 161 -21.14 3.57 8.32
C TYR A 161 -22.36 2.63 8.14
N GLY A 162 -22.19 1.33 8.38
CA GLY A 162 -23.28 0.35 8.41
C GLY A 162 -23.74 -0.14 7.05
N ALA A 163 -22.92 -0.02 6.00
CA ALA A 163 -23.16 -0.65 4.72
C ALA A 163 -23.05 -2.18 4.80
N LYS A 164 -23.68 -2.85 3.85
CA LYS A 164 -23.53 -4.30 3.61
C LYS A 164 -22.50 -4.48 2.51
N VAL A 165 -21.25 -4.64 2.91
CA VAL A 165 -20.11 -4.79 1.99
C VAL A 165 -20.08 -6.20 1.41
N THR A 166 -19.81 -6.30 0.12
CA THR A 166 -19.49 -7.54 -0.59
C THR A 166 -18.10 -7.41 -1.19
N GLY A 167 -17.24 -8.41 -0.94
CA GLY A 167 -15.90 -8.48 -1.49
C GLY A 167 -15.90 -8.75 -2.99
N VAL A 168 -15.03 -8.06 -3.71
CA VAL A 168 -14.70 -8.26 -5.12
C VAL A 168 -13.21 -8.12 -5.33
N ASP A 169 -12.69 -8.53 -6.49
CA ASP A 169 -11.25 -8.64 -6.71
C ASP A 169 -10.58 -7.31 -7.02
N ASP A 170 -11.28 -6.39 -7.74
CA ASP A 170 -10.70 -5.14 -8.21
C ASP A 170 -11.73 -4.00 -8.40
N LEU A 171 -11.24 -2.79 -8.71
CA LEU A 171 -12.03 -1.60 -8.93
C LEU A 171 -13.02 -1.75 -10.10
N ASN A 172 -12.63 -2.38 -11.21
CA ASN A 172 -13.49 -2.50 -12.39
C ASN A 172 -14.75 -3.30 -12.06
N GLN A 173 -14.60 -4.38 -11.30
CA GLN A 173 -15.73 -5.17 -10.81
C GLN A 173 -16.65 -4.35 -9.90
N THR A 174 -16.10 -3.51 -9.00
CA THR A 174 -16.94 -2.65 -8.14
C THR A 174 -17.77 -1.69 -8.99
N ILE A 175 -17.16 -1.05 -9.97
CA ILE A 175 -17.82 -0.08 -10.86
C ILE A 175 -18.92 -0.75 -11.70
N GLU A 176 -18.65 -1.91 -12.30
CA GLU A 176 -19.64 -2.66 -13.08
C GLU A 176 -20.86 -3.05 -12.24
N LEU A 177 -20.67 -3.44 -11.00
CA LEU A 177 -21.74 -3.79 -10.07
C LEU A 177 -22.60 -2.57 -9.71
N VAL A 178 -22.01 -1.38 -9.59
CA VAL A 178 -22.74 -0.13 -9.36
C VAL A 178 -23.50 0.28 -10.63
N ILE A 179 -22.86 0.28 -11.79
CA ILE A 179 -23.51 0.63 -13.09
C ILE A 179 -24.70 -0.29 -13.36
N SER A 180 -24.56 -1.60 -13.14
CA SER A 180 -25.65 -2.58 -13.37
C SER A 180 -26.79 -2.49 -12.35
N GLY A 181 -26.67 -1.69 -11.29
CA GLY A 181 -27.67 -1.57 -10.22
C GLY A 181 -27.72 -2.75 -9.25
N ARG A 182 -26.79 -3.68 -9.34
CA ARG A 182 -26.69 -4.79 -8.37
C ARG A 182 -26.27 -4.30 -6.99
N PHE A 183 -25.46 -3.25 -6.97
CA PHE A 183 -25.05 -2.55 -5.75
C PHE A 183 -25.47 -1.08 -5.81
N ASP A 184 -25.64 -0.50 -4.63
CA ASP A 184 -26.14 0.86 -4.47
C ASP A 184 -25.00 1.87 -4.62
N ALA A 185 -23.79 1.51 -4.13
CA ALA A 185 -22.60 2.34 -4.16
C ALA A 185 -21.30 1.52 -4.13
N THR A 186 -20.18 2.19 -4.42
CA THR A 186 -18.83 1.79 -4.03
C THR A 186 -18.11 3.00 -3.43
N LEU A 187 -17.02 2.75 -2.70
CA LEU A 187 -16.15 3.80 -2.19
C LEU A 187 -14.78 3.69 -2.87
N ASN A 188 -14.18 4.84 -3.19
CA ASN A 188 -12.81 4.93 -3.68
C ASN A 188 -12.29 6.35 -3.44
N THR A 189 -11.12 6.69 -3.98
CA THR A 189 -10.60 8.06 -3.92
C THR A 189 -11.20 8.94 -5.01
N GLU A 190 -11.29 10.24 -4.75
CA GLU A 190 -11.71 11.21 -5.75
C GLU A 190 -10.85 11.12 -7.02
N VAL A 191 -9.52 11.08 -6.87
CA VAL A 191 -8.59 11.07 -8.01
C VAL A 191 -8.74 9.81 -8.89
N THR A 192 -8.97 8.65 -8.27
CA THR A 192 -9.23 7.40 -9.00
C THR A 192 -10.56 7.47 -9.77
N PHE A 193 -11.61 8.02 -9.13
CA PHE A 193 -12.89 8.22 -9.79
C PHE A 193 -12.77 9.19 -10.98
N MET A 194 -12.06 10.29 -10.82
CA MET A 194 -11.87 11.29 -11.90
C MET A 194 -11.09 10.70 -13.07
N ASP A 195 -10.07 9.88 -12.80
CA ASP A 195 -9.33 9.19 -13.86
C ASP A 195 -10.22 8.18 -14.60
N TYR A 196 -11.02 7.38 -13.85
CA TYR A 196 -12.00 6.48 -14.45
C TYR A 196 -12.99 7.22 -15.37
N MET A 197 -13.54 8.34 -14.92
CA MET A 197 -14.48 9.15 -15.71
C MET A 197 -13.83 9.77 -16.95
N LYS A 198 -12.54 10.11 -16.88
CA LYS A 198 -11.78 10.60 -18.05
C LYS A 198 -11.62 9.50 -19.10
N ALA A 199 -11.38 8.26 -18.69
CA ALA A 199 -11.28 7.11 -19.59
C ALA A 199 -12.64 6.63 -20.09
N HIS A 200 -13.73 6.86 -19.31
CA HIS A 200 -15.08 6.41 -19.59
C HIS A 200 -16.10 7.57 -19.48
N PRO A 201 -16.02 8.58 -20.39
CA PRO A 201 -16.84 9.82 -20.27
C PRO A 201 -18.35 9.58 -20.34
N ASP A 202 -18.77 8.46 -20.93
CA ASP A 202 -20.18 8.08 -21.04
C ASP A 202 -20.68 7.22 -19.84
N ALA A 203 -19.80 6.92 -18.87
CA ALA A 203 -20.19 6.17 -17.70
C ALA A 203 -21.18 6.97 -16.86
N ASN A 204 -22.37 6.40 -16.63
CA ASN A 204 -23.41 7.05 -15.84
C ASN A 204 -23.15 6.92 -14.34
N LEU A 205 -22.12 7.63 -13.85
CA LEU A 205 -21.69 7.65 -12.47
C LEU A 205 -21.53 9.07 -11.94
N LYS A 206 -21.64 9.22 -10.63
CA LYS A 206 -21.34 10.48 -9.91
C LYS A 206 -20.76 10.21 -8.54
N ILE A 207 -20.07 11.23 -7.99
CA ILE A 207 -19.76 11.29 -6.56
C ILE A 207 -21.03 11.73 -5.84
N ALA A 208 -21.50 10.92 -4.88
CA ALA A 208 -22.64 11.23 -4.03
C ALA A 208 -22.23 12.02 -2.79
N ALA A 209 -21.09 11.69 -2.20
CA ALA A 209 -20.55 12.36 -1.02
C ALA A 209 -19.03 12.25 -0.93
N TYR A 210 -18.43 13.22 -0.26
CA TYR A 210 -16.99 13.26 0.07
C TYR A 210 -16.80 12.89 1.54
N GLY A 211 -15.75 12.12 1.83
CA GLY A 211 -15.36 11.78 3.20
C GLY A 211 -14.90 13.03 3.98
N PRO A 212 -15.06 12.98 5.32
CA PRO A 212 -14.74 14.13 6.17
C PRO A 212 -13.23 14.41 6.24
N ASP A 213 -12.43 13.35 6.21
CA ASP A 213 -10.99 13.43 6.45
C ASP A 213 -10.20 12.84 5.27
N ALA A 214 -9.00 13.36 5.07
CA ALA A 214 -8.05 12.80 4.14
C ALA A 214 -7.38 11.55 4.75
N THR A 215 -7.24 10.51 3.93
CA THR A 215 -6.47 9.32 4.28
C THR A 215 -5.00 9.55 3.95
N TRP A 216 -4.13 9.29 4.89
CA TRP A 216 -2.68 9.32 4.68
C TRP A 216 -2.24 8.06 3.95
N ILE A 217 -1.52 8.24 2.86
CA ILE A 217 -0.99 7.15 2.04
C ILE A 217 0.49 7.01 2.32
N ALA A 218 0.89 5.84 2.81
CA ALA A 218 2.26 5.55 3.20
C ALA A 218 2.67 4.14 2.80
N ILE A 219 3.94 3.84 2.89
CA ILE A 219 4.53 2.58 2.45
C ILE A 219 4.67 1.65 3.65
N PRO A 220 3.91 0.55 3.72
CA PRO A 220 4.07 -0.47 4.75
C PRO A 220 5.30 -1.32 4.47
N VAL A 221 6.09 -1.56 5.50
CA VAL A 221 7.14 -2.56 5.55
C VAL A 221 6.83 -3.58 6.63
N ARG A 222 7.47 -4.76 6.57
CA ARG A 222 7.34 -5.77 7.62
C ARG A 222 7.79 -5.18 8.96
N LYS A 223 6.97 -5.41 10.00
CA LYS A 223 7.26 -4.92 11.35
C LYS A 223 8.44 -5.68 11.97
N GLY A 224 9.40 -4.93 12.52
CA GLY A 224 10.53 -5.51 13.24
C GLY A 224 11.83 -4.75 13.04
N GLU A 225 12.78 -5.01 13.94
CA GLU A 225 14.11 -4.36 13.93
C GLU A 225 14.88 -4.62 12.61
N GLU A 226 14.66 -5.76 11.98
CA GLU A 226 15.30 -6.13 10.72
C GLU A 226 14.88 -5.26 9.53
N SER A 227 13.76 -4.55 9.63
CA SER A 227 13.24 -3.64 8.59
C SER A 227 13.48 -2.16 8.89
N ALA A 228 14.00 -1.82 10.09
CA ALA A 228 14.10 -0.44 10.54
C ALA A 228 14.98 0.42 9.62
N SER A 229 16.17 -0.06 9.27
CA SER A 229 17.09 0.65 8.37
C SER A 229 16.52 0.84 6.95
N PHE A 230 15.72 -0.14 6.48
CA PHE A 230 15.04 -0.04 5.20
C PHE A 230 13.93 1.01 5.25
N LEU A 231 13.16 1.06 6.33
CA LEU A 231 12.14 2.09 6.55
C LEU A 231 12.77 3.49 6.62
N ASP A 232 13.87 3.65 7.34
CA ASP A 232 14.61 4.91 7.40
C ASP A 232 15.09 5.35 6.01
N ALA A 233 15.62 4.43 5.21
CA ALA A 233 16.06 4.72 3.85
C ALA A 233 14.90 5.08 2.90
N ILE A 234 13.71 4.50 3.08
CA ILE A 234 12.49 4.90 2.38
C ILE A 234 12.09 6.32 2.78
N ASN A 235 12.10 6.66 4.08
CA ASN A 235 11.77 8.00 4.56
C ASN A 235 12.73 9.07 4.04
N GLU A 236 14.03 8.78 4.03
CA GLU A 236 15.04 9.67 3.42
C GLU A 236 14.75 9.87 1.92
N ALA A 237 14.38 8.81 1.21
CA ALA A 237 14.05 8.90 -0.22
C ALA A 237 12.78 9.75 -0.45
N ILE A 238 11.73 9.57 0.35
CA ILE A 238 10.49 10.36 0.29
C ILE A 238 10.80 11.84 0.59
N ALA A 239 11.58 12.14 1.62
CA ALA A 239 11.96 13.49 1.98
C ALA A 239 12.75 14.19 0.87
N ASP A 240 13.73 13.50 0.27
CA ASP A 240 14.51 14.03 -0.86
C ASP A 240 13.63 14.28 -2.10
N MET A 241 12.68 13.39 -2.39
CA MET A 241 11.73 13.56 -3.49
C MET A 241 10.77 14.74 -3.24
N ALA A 242 10.33 14.92 -2.01
CA ALA A 242 9.47 16.04 -1.62
C ALA A 242 10.23 17.39 -1.73
N GLU A 243 11.45 17.46 -1.19
CA GLU A 243 12.30 18.66 -1.26
C GLU A 243 12.61 19.08 -2.70
N LYS A 244 12.87 18.11 -3.58
CA LYS A 244 13.16 18.34 -5.00
C LYS A 244 11.92 18.55 -5.87
N GLY A 245 10.72 18.47 -5.31
CA GLY A 245 9.45 18.61 -6.03
C GLY A 245 9.06 17.42 -6.90
N ILE A 246 9.82 16.31 -6.83
CA ILE A 246 9.59 15.12 -7.66
C ILE A 246 8.25 14.46 -7.35
N LEU A 247 7.86 14.38 -6.07
CA LEU A 247 6.54 13.85 -5.68
C LEU A 247 5.41 14.69 -6.29
N SER A 248 5.51 16.04 -6.21
CA SER A 248 4.53 16.94 -6.81
C SER A 248 4.47 16.80 -8.34
N GLU A 249 5.61 16.66 -9.01
CA GLU A 249 5.66 16.46 -10.47
C GLU A 249 5.00 15.14 -10.87
N LEU A 250 5.28 14.05 -10.16
CA LEU A 250 4.64 12.75 -10.38
C LEU A 250 3.13 12.83 -10.10
N SER A 251 2.74 13.50 -9.03
CA SER A 251 1.33 13.68 -8.69
C SER A 251 0.58 14.42 -9.80
N ILE A 252 1.10 15.55 -10.27
CA ILE A 252 0.49 16.32 -11.36
C ILE A 252 0.46 15.50 -12.66
N LYS A 253 1.51 14.72 -12.95
CA LYS A 253 1.57 13.85 -14.14
C LYS A 253 0.42 12.87 -14.20
N TYR A 254 0.11 12.20 -13.07
CA TYR A 254 -0.87 11.11 -13.03
C TYR A 254 -2.28 11.57 -12.65
N PHE A 255 -2.41 12.53 -11.75
CA PHE A 255 -3.71 12.97 -11.23
C PHE A 255 -4.17 14.35 -11.73
N GLY A 256 -3.28 15.11 -12.37
CA GLY A 256 -3.56 16.48 -12.77
C GLY A 256 -3.60 17.48 -11.61
N SER A 257 -3.35 17.03 -10.38
CA SER A 257 -3.31 17.83 -9.15
C SER A 257 -2.22 17.34 -8.21
N ASP A 258 -1.79 18.18 -7.27
CA ASP A 258 -0.78 17.80 -6.26
C ASP A 258 -1.47 17.23 -5.02
N ILE A 259 -1.52 15.90 -4.89
CA ILE A 259 -2.04 15.19 -3.74
C ILE A 259 -0.95 14.84 -2.70
N THR A 260 0.26 15.36 -2.86
CA THR A 260 1.38 15.11 -1.93
C THR A 260 1.40 16.06 -0.75
N LYS A 261 0.47 17.01 -0.70
CA LYS A 261 0.30 18.01 0.34
C LYS A 261 -1.15 18.02 0.81
N LEU A 262 -1.34 18.27 2.11
CA LEU A 262 -2.65 18.62 2.64
C LEU A 262 -2.88 20.12 2.39
N ASP A 263 -4.06 20.47 1.84
CA ASP A 263 -4.53 21.85 1.71
C ASP A 263 -4.87 22.46 3.08
#